data_20d3fbb4e843047ae047146646636052
#
_entry.id   20d3fbb4e843047ae047146646636052
#
_cell.length_a   1.000
_cell.length_b   1.000
_cell.length_c   1.000
_cell.angle_alpha   90.00
_cell.angle_beta   90.00
_cell.angle_gamma   90.00
#
_symmetry.space_group_name_H-M   'P 1'
#
loop_
_entity.id
_entity.type
_entity.pdbx_description
1 polymer ?
#
loop_
_entity_poly.entity_id
_entity_poly.type
_entity_poly.pdbx_seq_one_letter_code
_entity_poly.pdbx_strand_id
1 'polypeptide(L)'
;MTKWFDTNYHFIVPEWSADTEFKVNAKNLLAQIKEAKAQGYDIKPTLVGPVTLAWLGKKKDGINCRVKDLLLPKLLPAYAQLLRELAAEGADWVQIDEPILAAEAGSAWLDAFAPVYQELSGTGVRILVGTYFASVAEHLDLLKSLPVQGLHIDCVRAPEQLAVFAEGWPKDRVLSVGLIDGRNVWRANLSKAIATLEPVKAKLGENLWIAPSCSLLHSPQDLAVEEKLDGEIKSWMAFAAQKLVELGVVKRALEQGKDAVQAELAASDAAAADRATNKLIHNDAVKARVAALPKGADQRKSPFA
;
A
#
# COMPACT_ATOMS: atom_id res chain seq x y z
N MET A 1 6.16 -20.32 7.90
CA MET A 1 5.30 -19.16 7.62
C MET A 1 5.61 -18.03 8.60
N THR A 2 5.50 -16.80 8.15
CA THR A 2 5.59 -15.58 8.98
C THR A 2 4.58 -14.55 8.50
N LYS A 3 4.37 -13.49 9.30
CA LYS A 3 3.49 -12.39 8.90
C LYS A 3 4.13 -11.56 7.80
N TRP A 4 3.29 -11.09 6.86
CA TRP A 4 3.67 -10.07 5.90
C TRP A 4 3.73 -8.73 6.65
N PHE A 5 4.93 -8.30 6.98
CA PHE A 5 5.20 -7.13 7.84
C PHE A 5 4.36 -7.18 9.14
N ASP A 6 3.71 -6.11 9.56
CA ASP A 6 2.88 -6.07 10.76
C ASP A 6 1.38 -6.40 10.49
N THR A 7 1.08 -7.15 9.42
CA THR A 7 -0.28 -7.57 9.08
C THR A 7 -0.63 -8.95 9.65
N ASN A 8 -1.90 -9.35 9.52
CA ASN A 8 -2.33 -10.71 9.82
C ASN A 8 -2.18 -11.68 8.63
N TYR A 9 -1.79 -11.18 7.46
CA TYR A 9 -1.49 -12.02 6.32
C TYR A 9 -0.18 -12.78 6.55
N HIS A 10 -0.21 -14.10 6.32
CA HIS A 10 0.95 -14.96 6.49
C HIS A 10 1.43 -15.46 5.13
N PHE A 11 2.74 -15.52 4.94
CA PHE A 11 3.35 -16.05 3.73
C PHE A 11 4.39 -17.12 4.05
N ILE A 12 4.68 -17.97 3.06
CA ILE A 12 5.76 -18.95 3.15
C ILE A 12 7.08 -18.21 2.91
N VAL A 13 7.94 -18.20 3.91
CA VAL A 13 9.26 -17.54 3.82
C VAL A 13 10.12 -18.30 2.83
N PRO A 14 10.64 -17.67 1.77
CA PRO A 14 11.60 -18.30 0.89
C PRO A 14 12.91 -18.58 1.62
N GLU A 15 13.56 -19.66 1.26
CA GLU A 15 14.88 -20.03 1.78
C GLU A 15 15.90 -19.98 0.66
N TRP A 16 16.96 -19.20 0.86
CA TRP A 16 17.98 -18.94 -0.13
C TRP A 16 19.20 -19.83 0.06
N SER A 17 19.65 -20.47 -1.00
CA SER A 17 20.92 -21.23 -1.08
C SER A 17 21.80 -20.66 -2.19
N ALA A 18 23.06 -21.08 -2.21
CA ALA A 18 23.98 -20.68 -3.28
C ALA A 18 23.49 -21.14 -4.68
N ASP A 19 22.77 -22.26 -4.73
CA ASP A 19 22.25 -22.87 -5.96
C ASP A 19 20.84 -22.39 -6.33
N THR A 20 20.28 -21.41 -5.60
CA THR A 20 18.96 -20.85 -5.93
C THR A 20 18.97 -20.29 -7.34
N GLU A 21 18.03 -20.75 -8.17
CA GLU A 21 17.75 -20.25 -9.52
C GLU A 21 16.33 -19.72 -9.61
N PHE A 22 16.10 -18.77 -10.52
CA PHE A 22 14.79 -18.17 -10.76
C PHE A 22 14.33 -18.45 -12.18
N LYS A 23 13.05 -18.85 -12.31
CA LYS A 23 12.39 -19.08 -13.59
C LYS A 23 11.04 -18.37 -13.60
N VAL A 24 10.74 -17.69 -14.71
CA VAL A 24 9.43 -17.04 -14.87
C VAL A 24 8.35 -18.09 -15.08
N ASN A 25 7.25 -17.96 -14.35
CA ASN A 25 6.01 -18.68 -14.56
C ASN A 25 4.84 -17.69 -14.49
N ALA A 26 4.62 -16.97 -15.59
CA ALA A 26 3.60 -15.92 -15.67
C ALA A 26 2.23 -16.43 -16.15
N LYS A 27 2.06 -17.72 -16.44
CA LYS A 27 0.86 -18.28 -17.08
C LYS A 27 -0.46 -17.78 -16.47
N ASN A 28 -0.60 -17.87 -15.16
CA ASN A 28 -1.84 -17.48 -14.48
C ASN A 28 -2.04 -15.96 -14.51
N LEU A 29 -0.98 -15.18 -14.29
CA LEU A 29 -1.04 -13.72 -14.33
C LEU A 29 -1.41 -13.23 -15.72
N LEU A 30 -0.78 -13.75 -16.76
CA LEU A 30 -1.11 -13.41 -18.15
C LEU A 30 -2.55 -13.80 -18.53
N ALA A 31 -3.05 -14.94 -18.04
CA ALA A 31 -4.44 -15.32 -18.25
C ALA A 31 -5.43 -14.34 -17.59
N GLN A 32 -5.17 -13.89 -16.37
CA GLN A 32 -5.98 -12.89 -15.68
C GLN A 32 -5.96 -11.53 -16.41
N ILE A 33 -4.81 -11.14 -16.95
CA ILE A 33 -4.68 -9.92 -17.76
C ILE A 33 -5.57 -10.01 -19.01
N LYS A 34 -5.49 -11.12 -19.74
CA LYS A 34 -6.31 -11.36 -20.92
C LYS A 34 -7.81 -11.30 -20.60
N GLU A 35 -8.22 -11.95 -19.53
CA GLU A 35 -9.61 -11.97 -19.08
C GLU A 35 -10.11 -10.55 -18.76
N ALA A 36 -9.36 -9.79 -17.97
CA ALA A 36 -9.73 -8.42 -17.59
C ALA A 36 -9.82 -7.50 -18.82
N LYS A 37 -8.87 -7.59 -19.74
CA LYS A 37 -8.89 -6.83 -21.00
C LYS A 37 -10.06 -7.20 -21.91
N ALA A 38 -10.39 -8.50 -21.99
CA ALA A 38 -11.56 -8.96 -22.75
C ALA A 38 -12.87 -8.41 -22.20
N GLN A 39 -12.91 -8.07 -20.90
CA GLN A 39 -14.04 -7.40 -20.25
C GLN A 39 -13.97 -5.86 -20.33
N GLY A 40 -12.97 -5.30 -21.00
CA GLY A 40 -12.82 -3.85 -21.20
C GLY A 40 -12.20 -3.10 -20.03
N TYR A 41 -11.52 -3.79 -19.09
CA TYR A 41 -10.85 -3.16 -17.96
C TYR A 41 -9.40 -2.80 -18.27
N ASP A 42 -9.01 -1.60 -17.86
CA ASP A 42 -7.61 -1.23 -17.73
C ASP A 42 -7.02 -1.93 -16.49
N ILE A 43 -5.83 -2.48 -16.65
CA ILE A 43 -5.20 -3.27 -15.61
C ILE A 43 -3.83 -2.74 -15.24
N LYS A 44 -3.51 -2.88 -13.97
CA LYS A 44 -2.18 -2.62 -13.41
C LYS A 44 -1.77 -3.82 -12.56
N PRO A 45 -1.05 -4.81 -13.10
CA PRO A 45 -0.52 -5.93 -12.33
C PRO A 45 0.34 -5.45 -11.17
N THR A 46 0.27 -6.15 -10.04
CA THR A 46 1.09 -5.87 -8.85
C THR A 46 2.01 -7.04 -8.57
N LEU A 47 3.29 -6.76 -8.39
CA LEU A 47 4.33 -7.73 -8.07
C LEU A 47 5.04 -7.34 -6.78
N VAL A 48 5.49 -8.32 -6.00
CA VAL A 48 6.46 -8.05 -4.93
C VAL A 48 7.76 -7.60 -5.57
N GLY A 49 8.39 -6.57 -5.02
CA GLY A 49 9.64 -6.05 -5.55
C GLY A 49 10.84 -6.97 -5.32
N PRO A 50 11.82 -6.96 -6.23
CA PRO A 50 12.97 -7.87 -6.15
C PRO A 50 13.83 -7.62 -4.92
N VAL A 51 13.94 -6.36 -4.44
CA VAL A 51 14.71 -6.04 -3.24
C VAL A 51 13.99 -6.57 -2.00
N THR A 52 12.68 -6.33 -1.89
CA THR A 52 11.84 -6.89 -0.82
C THR A 52 11.85 -8.41 -0.83
N LEU A 53 11.70 -9.05 -1.99
CA LEU A 53 11.72 -10.51 -2.10
C LEU A 53 13.05 -11.11 -1.61
N ALA A 54 14.17 -10.53 -2.02
CA ALA A 54 15.49 -10.96 -1.57
C ALA A 54 15.68 -10.78 -0.05
N TRP A 55 15.17 -9.69 0.50
CA TRP A 55 15.26 -9.35 1.92
C TRP A 55 14.40 -10.26 2.82
N LEU A 56 13.19 -10.62 2.37
CA LEU A 56 12.24 -11.42 3.12
C LEU A 56 12.67 -12.87 3.35
N GLY A 57 13.53 -13.39 2.50
CA GLY A 57 13.94 -14.78 2.59
C GLY A 57 15.04 -15.05 3.62
N LYS A 58 15.11 -16.29 4.07
CA LYS A 58 16.11 -16.76 5.04
C LYS A 58 17.30 -17.36 4.31
N LYS A 59 18.47 -16.98 4.74
CA LYS A 59 19.74 -17.54 4.28
C LYS A 59 19.91 -18.95 4.85
N LYS A 60 20.16 -19.95 3.98
CA LYS A 60 20.61 -21.28 4.39
C LYS A 60 22.11 -21.30 4.69
N ASP A 61 22.54 -22.35 5.40
CA ASP A 61 23.95 -22.59 5.67
C ASP A 61 24.77 -22.68 4.36
N GLY A 62 26.03 -22.34 4.42
CA GLY A 62 26.93 -22.38 3.27
C GLY A 62 26.99 -21.10 2.39
N ILE A 63 26.14 -20.10 2.63
CA ILE A 63 26.26 -18.82 1.95
C ILE A 63 27.23 -17.92 2.72
N ASN A 64 28.38 -17.57 2.14
CA ASN A 64 29.43 -16.75 2.77
C ASN A 64 29.44 -15.29 2.33
N CYS A 65 28.46 -14.85 1.53
CA CYS A 65 28.32 -13.45 1.08
C CYS A 65 27.01 -12.84 1.56
N ARG A 66 26.81 -11.56 1.27
CA ARG A 66 25.52 -10.89 1.51
C ARG A 66 24.47 -11.47 0.57
N VAL A 67 23.29 -11.79 1.09
CA VAL A 67 22.19 -12.43 0.34
C VAL A 67 21.84 -11.62 -0.92
N LYS A 68 21.76 -10.29 -0.82
CA LYS A 68 21.43 -9.44 -1.98
C LYS A 68 22.44 -9.55 -3.13
N ASP A 69 23.74 -9.65 -2.80
CA ASP A 69 24.81 -9.72 -3.83
C ASP A 69 24.80 -11.08 -4.56
N LEU A 70 24.28 -12.10 -3.92
CA LEU A 70 24.09 -13.42 -4.53
C LEU A 70 22.81 -13.50 -5.37
N LEU A 71 21.70 -12.98 -4.85
CA LEU A 71 20.37 -13.23 -5.41
C LEU A 71 19.97 -12.23 -6.48
N LEU A 72 20.22 -10.93 -6.27
CA LEU A 72 19.75 -9.91 -7.21
C LEU A 72 20.27 -10.15 -8.64
N PRO A 73 21.56 -10.47 -8.88
CA PRO A 73 22.03 -10.76 -10.24
C PRO A 73 21.35 -11.96 -10.91
N LYS A 74 20.85 -12.92 -10.11
CA LYS A 74 20.12 -14.10 -10.62
C LYS A 74 18.62 -13.83 -10.79
N LEU A 75 18.06 -12.95 -9.96
CA LEU A 75 16.63 -12.63 -9.90
C LEU A 75 16.22 -11.63 -10.97
N LEU A 76 17.04 -10.61 -11.22
CA LEU A 76 16.73 -9.50 -12.11
C LEU A 76 16.43 -9.93 -13.56
N PRO A 77 17.17 -10.86 -14.18
CA PRO A 77 16.84 -11.34 -15.53
C PRO A 77 15.42 -11.93 -15.61
N ALA A 78 14.97 -12.64 -14.56
CA ALA A 78 13.62 -13.18 -14.51
C ALA A 78 12.57 -12.06 -14.35
N TYR A 79 12.82 -11.05 -13.52
CA TYR A 79 11.93 -9.88 -13.42
C TYR A 79 11.86 -9.12 -14.75
N ALA A 80 12.98 -8.85 -15.39
CA ALA A 80 13.02 -8.16 -16.67
C ALA A 80 12.27 -8.96 -17.76
N GLN A 81 12.40 -10.29 -17.77
CA GLN A 81 11.62 -11.17 -18.65
C GLN A 81 10.13 -11.03 -18.35
N LEU A 82 9.71 -11.16 -17.08
CA LEU A 82 8.32 -11.05 -16.67
C LEU A 82 7.71 -9.71 -17.09
N LEU A 83 8.42 -8.59 -16.87
CA LEU A 83 7.93 -7.27 -17.26
C LEU A 83 7.75 -7.13 -18.78
N ARG A 84 8.66 -7.71 -19.60
CA ARG A 84 8.49 -7.76 -21.07
C ARG A 84 7.29 -8.62 -21.47
N GLU A 85 7.04 -9.75 -20.82
CA GLU A 85 5.87 -10.59 -21.08
C GLU A 85 4.57 -9.85 -20.72
N LEU A 86 4.55 -9.08 -19.61
CA LEU A 86 3.42 -8.23 -19.24
C LEU A 86 3.20 -7.10 -20.25
N ALA A 87 4.27 -6.45 -20.72
CA ALA A 87 4.18 -5.45 -21.78
C ALA A 87 3.61 -6.03 -23.08
N ALA A 88 4.06 -7.21 -23.48
CA ALA A 88 3.57 -7.92 -24.69
C ALA A 88 2.09 -8.26 -24.61
N GLU A 89 1.56 -8.56 -23.40
CA GLU A 89 0.12 -8.73 -23.16
C GLU A 89 -0.64 -7.40 -23.04
N GLY A 90 0.08 -6.27 -23.16
CA GLY A 90 -0.49 -4.93 -23.18
C GLY A 90 -0.77 -4.35 -21.80
N ALA A 91 -0.04 -4.76 -20.78
CA ALA A 91 0.01 -4.02 -19.53
C ALA A 91 0.83 -2.75 -19.73
N ASP A 92 0.20 -1.59 -19.53
CA ASP A 92 0.85 -0.29 -19.64
C ASP A 92 1.61 0.06 -18.36
N TRP A 93 1.01 -0.24 -17.21
CA TRP A 93 1.60 -0.05 -15.89
C TRP A 93 1.78 -1.38 -15.15
N VAL A 94 2.88 -1.46 -14.39
CA VAL A 94 3.10 -2.51 -13.38
C VAL A 94 3.45 -1.84 -12.05
N GLN A 95 2.77 -2.23 -10.99
CA GLN A 95 3.14 -1.84 -9.64
C GLN A 95 4.14 -2.85 -9.08
N ILE A 96 5.25 -2.37 -8.56
CA ILE A 96 6.27 -3.16 -7.89
C ILE A 96 6.32 -2.74 -6.43
N ASP A 97 5.83 -3.61 -5.55
CA ASP A 97 5.71 -3.33 -4.12
C ASP A 97 7.04 -3.57 -3.40
N GLU A 98 7.59 -2.49 -2.84
CA GLU A 98 8.85 -2.49 -2.07
C GLU A 98 8.64 -1.96 -0.64
N PRO A 99 7.84 -2.66 0.18
CA PRO A 99 7.60 -2.25 1.57
C PRO A 99 8.86 -2.31 2.46
N ILE A 100 9.95 -2.93 2.00
CA ILE A 100 11.25 -2.83 2.66
C ILE A 100 11.71 -1.36 2.84
N LEU A 101 11.31 -0.46 1.94
CA LEU A 101 11.60 0.98 2.04
C LEU A 101 10.96 1.63 3.27
N ALA A 102 9.89 1.05 3.78
CA ALA A 102 9.20 1.49 5.00
C ALA A 102 9.68 0.73 6.25
N ALA A 103 10.74 -0.08 6.14
CA ALA A 103 11.32 -0.86 7.21
C ALA A 103 12.77 -0.41 7.52
N GLU A 104 13.26 -0.71 8.72
CA GLU A 104 14.64 -0.45 9.11
C GLU A 104 15.61 -1.49 8.48
N ALA A 105 15.69 -1.50 7.15
CA ALA A 105 16.47 -2.50 6.42
C ALA A 105 17.99 -2.23 6.37
N GLY A 106 18.41 -1.02 6.73
CA GLY A 106 19.80 -0.57 6.71
C GLY A 106 20.30 -0.15 5.32
N SER A 107 21.33 0.70 5.30
CA SER A 107 21.87 1.34 4.08
C SER A 107 22.27 0.35 3.00
N ALA A 108 22.82 -0.81 3.38
CA ALA A 108 23.26 -1.82 2.45
C ALA A 108 22.13 -2.36 1.54
N TRP A 109 20.88 -2.35 1.98
CA TRP A 109 19.74 -2.71 1.15
C TRP A 109 19.23 -1.54 0.32
N LEU A 110 19.28 -0.32 0.85
CA LEU A 110 18.91 0.90 0.13
C LEU A 110 19.82 1.11 -1.10
N ASP A 111 21.11 0.83 -0.99
CA ASP A 111 22.07 0.90 -2.10
C ASP A 111 21.75 -0.03 -3.28
N ALA A 112 20.89 -1.04 -3.06
CA ALA A 112 20.50 -1.95 -4.12
C ALA A 112 19.43 -1.36 -5.07
N PHE A 113 18.68 -0.35 -4.64
CA PHE A 113 17.54 0.15 -5.42
C PHE A 113 17.94 0.76 -6.76
N ALA A 114 18.92 1.65 -6.76
CA ALA A 114 19.34 2.33 -8.00
C ALA A 114 19.77 1.34 -9.10
N PRO A 115 20.72 0.40 -8.87
CA PRO A 115 21.11 -0.55 -9.90
C PRO A 115 19.98 -1.52 -10.27
N VAL A 116 19.14 -1.95 -9.32
CA VAL A 116 18.00 -2.84 -9.60
C VAL A 116 17.01 -2.17 -10.54
N TYR A 117 16.57 -0.96 -10.23
CA TYR A 117 15.57 -0.27 -11.06
C TYR A 117 16.15 0.24 -12.38
N GLN A 118 17.45 0.48 -12.44
CA GLN A 118 18.14 0.74 -13.73
C GLN A 118 18.08 -0.48 -14.66
N GLU A 119 18.27 -1.69 -14.15
CA GLU A 119 18.15 -2.95 -14.91
C GLU A 119 16.70 -3.22 -15.37
N LEU A 120 15.71 -2.87 -14.55
CA LEU A 120 14.29 -3.07 -14.86
C LEU A 120 13.74 -1.96 -15.78
N SER A 121 14.46 -0.87 -15.98
CA SER A 121 14.03 0.19 -16.87
C SER A 121 14.03 -0.27 -18.33
N GLY A 122 13.17 0.33 -19.16
CA GLY A 122 13.12 0.02 -20.61
C GLY A 122 12.53 -1.35 -20.96
N THR A 123 11.85 -2.03 -20.03
CA THR A 123 11.20 -3.32 -20.26
C THR A 123 9.83 -3.22 -20.99
N GLY A 124 9.42 -2.01 -21.36
CA GLY A 124 8.20 -1.78 -22.13
C GLY A 124 6.96 -1.46 -21.28
N VAL A 125 7.06 -1.52 -19.95
CA VAL A 125 6.01 -1.10 -19.00
C VAL A 125 6.43 0.16 -18.26
N ARG A 126 5.47 0.95 -17.81
CA ARG A 126 5.66 2.00 -16.81
C ARG A 126 5.65 1.38 -15.41
N ILE A 127 6.62 1.72 -14.58
CA ILE A 127 6.76 1.17 -13.22
C ILE A 127 6.24 2.17 -12.20
N LEU A 128 5.31 1.71 -11.33
CA LEU A 128 4.91 2.36 -10.10
C LEU A 128 5.55 1.62 -8.92
N VAL A 129 6.45 2.24 -8.19
CA VAL A 129 6.98 1.66 -6.94
C VAL A 129 5.93 1.82 -5.85
N GLY A 130 5.55 0.71 -5.21
CA GLY A 130 4.58 0.70 -4.12
C GLY A 130 5.28 0.67 -2.76
N THR A 131 4.99 1.64 -1.89
CA THR A 131 5.45 1.67 -0.50
C THR A 131 4.26 1.80 0.44
N TYR A 132 4.28 1.10 1.56
CA TYR A 132 3.19 1.14 2.52
C TYR A 132 3.64 0.72 3.92
N PHE A 133 2.80 0.97 4.92
CA PHE A 133 2.90 0.65 6.35
C PHE A 133 3.70 1.64 7.20
N ALA A 134 4.56 2.48 6.63
CA ALA A 134 5.24 3.58 7.33
C ALA A 134 5.65 4.69 6.36
N SER A 135 6.30 5.72 6.88
CA SER A 135 6.86 6.82 6.09
C SER A 135 8.08 6.37 5.29
N VAL A 136 8.20 6.89 4.08
CA VAL A 136 9.39 6.78 3.24
C VAL A 136 9.93 8.18 2.87
N ALA A 137 9.52 9.21 3.59
CA ALA A 137 9.90 10.59 3.32
C ALA A 137 11.41 10.82 3.39
N GLU A 138 12.11 10.10 4.28
CA GLU A 138 13.57 10.16 4.40
C GLU A 138 14.31 9.63 3.15
N HIS A 139 13.62 8.85 2.31
CA HIS A 139 14.16 8.26 1.08
C HIS A 139 13.76 9.04 -0.17
N LEU A 140 13.21 10.26 -0.05
CA LEU A 140 12.73 11.05 -1.19
C LEU A 140 13.77 11.18 -2.30
N ASP A 141 15.04 11.49 -1.97
CA ASP A 141 16.08 11.69 -2.96
C ASP A 141 16.46 10.38 -3.67
N LEU A 142 16.52 9.26 -2.95
CA LEU A 142 16.68 7.94 -3.54
C LEU A 142 15.53 7.65 -4.50
N LEU A 143 14.29 7.79 -4.06
CA LEU A 143 13.09 7.50 -4.86
C LEU A 143 13.00 8.36 -6.12
N LYS A 144 13.39 9.64 -6.05
CA LYS A 144 13.48 10.54 -7.21
C LYS A 144 14.54 10.11 -8.21
N SER A 145 15.63 9.51 -7.74
CA SER A 145 16.73 9.05 -8.60
C SER A 145 16.39 7.79 -9.40
N LEU A 146 15.37 7.02 -8.97
CA LEU A 146 14.97 5.80 -9.66
C LEU A 146 14.34 6.12 -11.02
N PRO A 147 14.66 5.33 -12.07
CA PRO A 147 14.09 5.51 -13.42
C PRO A 147 12.68 4.89 -13.50
N VAL A 148 11.75 5.38 -12.66
CA VAL A 148 10.37 4.89 -12.56
C VAL A 148 9.38 6.02 -12.86
N GLN A 149 8.18 5.67 -13.29
CA GLN A 149 7.16 6.62 -13.73
C GLN A 149 6.19 7.00 -12.62
N GLY A 150 6.24 6.32 -11.48
CA GLY A 150 5.38 6.65 -10.35
C GLY A 150 5.82 6.05 -9.03
N LEU A 151 5.27 6.63 -7.96
CA LEU A 151 5.44 6.20 -6.57
C LEU A 151 4.07 6.14 -5.90
N HIS A 152 3.82 5.10 -5.11
CA HIS A 152 2.70 5.03 -4.19
C HIS A 152 3.19 5.18 -2.75
N ILE A 153 2.50 6.03 -1.96
CA ILE A 153 2.81 6.30 -0.55
C ILE A 153 1.58 6.08 0.35
N ASP A 154 1.79 5.56 1.55
CA ASP A 154 0.76 5.31 2.56
C ASP A 154 0.56 6.56 3.43
N CYS A 155 -0.48 7.33 3.15
CA CYS A 155 -0.84 8.53 3.90
C CYS A 155 -1.86 8.27 5.02
N VAL A 156 -2.15 7.00 5.34
CA VAL A 156 -2.91 6.61 6.53
C VAL A 156 -1.96 6.36 7.70
N ARG A 157 -0.90 5.59 7.47
CA ARG A 157 0.12 5.30 8.50
C ARG A 157 1.08 6.45 8.73
N ALA A 158 1.36 7.22 7.70
CA ALA A 158 2.29 8.34 7.72
C ALA A 158 1.70 9.55 6.96
N PRO A 159 0.65 10.19 7.49
CA PRO A 159 -0.01 11.31 6.79
C PRO A 159 0.92 12.51 6.58
N GLU A 160 1.90 12.71 7.44
CA GLU A 160 2.87 13.80 7.38
C GLU A 160 3.75 13.77 6.12
N GLN A 161 4.01 12.59 5.56
CA GLN A 161 4.83 12.46 4.36
C GLN A 161 4.19 13.06 3.11
N LEU A 162 2.85 13.23 3.09
CA LEU A 162 2.16 13.79 1.93
C LEU A 162 2.69 15.18 1.57
N ALA A 163 2.94 16.04 2.56
CA ALA A 163 3.47 17.38 2.31
C ALA A 163 4.87 17.33 1.68
N VAL A 164 5.73 16.42 2.16
CA VAL A 164 7.09 16.24 1.64
C VAL A 164 7.06 15.79 0.18
N PHE A 165 6.23 14.80 -0.16
CA PHE A 165 6.12 14.32 -1.53
C PHE A 165 5.38 15.28 -2.45
N ALA A 166 4.34 15.97 -1.98
CA ALA A 166 3.63 16.97 -2.78
C ALA A 166 4.53 18.15 -3.19
N GLU A 167 5.53 18.49 -2.38
CA GLU A 167 6.52 19.53 -2.73
C GLU A 167 7.70 18.99 -3.54
N GLY A 168 8.23 17.83 -3.15
CA GLY A 168 9.52 17.32 -3.64
C GLY A 168 9.42 16.33 -4.79
N TRP A 169 8.27 15.69 -5.07
CA TRP A 169 8.13 14.70 -6.14
C TRP A 169 8.09 15.36 -7.52
N PRO A 170 8.72 14.77 -8.56
CA PRO A 170 8.69 15.30 -9.91
C PRO A 170 7.25 15.39 -10.45
N LYS A 171 6.88 16.54 -11.00
CA LYS A 171 5.52 16.81 -11.48
C LYS A 171 5.13 16.01 -12.72
N ASP A 172 6.10 15.51 -13.47
CA ASP A 172 5.94 14.66 -14.65
C ASP A 172 5.80 13.17 -14.35
N ARG A 173 5.85 12.81 -13.05
CA ARG A 173 5.69 11.44 -12.57
C ARG A 173 4.45 11.30 -11.70
N VAL A 174 3.83 10.13 -11.74
CA VAL A 174 2.65 9.82 -10.91
C VAL A 174 3.02 9.76 -9.45
N LEU A 175 2.25 10.47 -8.61
CA LEU A 175 2.19 10.26 -7.16
C LEU A 175 0.85 9.60 -6.82
N SER A 176 0.88 8.34 -6.44
CA SER A 176 -0.29 7.60 -5.97
C SER A 176 -0.41 7.73 -4.46
N VAL A 177 -1.48 8.37 -4.01
CA VAL A 177 -1.69 8.72 -2.59
C VAL A 177 -2.70 7.76 -1.97
N GLY A 178 -2.23 6.97 -1.01
CA GLY A 178 -3.02 6.01 -0.25
C GLY A 178 -3.72 6.66 0.93
N LEU A 179 -4.96 7.11 0.76
CA LEU A 179 -5.75 7.80 1.79
C LEU A 179 -6.92 6.98 2.34
N ILE A 180 -7.36 5.95 1.65
CA ILE A 180 -8.38 5.04 2.14
C ILE A 180 -7.69 3.87 2.84
N ASP A 181 -7.93 3.70 4.14
CA ASP A 181 -7.23 2.69 4.93
C ASP A 181 -7.57 1.27 4.47
N GLY A 182 -6.57 0.57 3.91
CA GLY A 182 -6.70 -0.81 3.42
C GLY A 182 -6.61 -1.87 4.52
N ARG A 183 -6.36 -1.50 5.77
CA ARG A 183 -6.10 -2.43 6.88
C ARG A 183 -7.12 -2.38 8.01
N ASN A 184 -8.14 -1.56 7.88
CA ASN A 184 -9.23 -1.50 8.84
C ASN A 184 -10.57 -1.80 8.16
N VAL A 185 -11.63 -1.82 8.97
CA VAL A 185 -13.00 -2.09 8.55
C VAL A 185 -13.90 -0.85 8.61
N TRP A 186 -13.33 0.33 8.84
CA TRP A 186 -14.10 1.54 9.05
C TRP A 186 -14.30 2.33 7.77
N ARG A 187 -15.44 3.00 7.67
CA ARG A 187 -15.68 3.99 6.62
C ARG A 187 -14.67 5.13 6.74
N ALA A 188 -14.19 5.57 5.59
CA ALA A 188 -13.34 6.75 5.51
C ALA A 188 -14.16 8.03 5.71
N ASN A 189 -13.56 9.08 6.30
CA ASN A 189 -14.11 10.42 6.25
C ASN A 189 -13.77 11.04 4.89
N LEU A 190 -14.73 10.99 3.95
CA LEU A 190 -14.52 11.38 2.57
C LEU A 190 -14.30 12.89 2.42
N SER A 191 -15.01 13.72 3.19
CA SER A 191 -14.83 15.18 3.18
C SER A 191 -13.40 15.55 3.59
N LYS A 192 -12.85 14.88 4.63
CA LYS A 192 -11.46 15.09 5.04
C LYS A 192 -10.47 14.60 3.98
N ALA A 193 -10.71 13.45 3.37
CA ALA A 193 -9.84 12.91 2.32
C ALA A 193 -9.76 13.86 1.11
N ILE A 194 -10.91 14.38 0.66
CA ILE A 194 -10.98 15.32 -0.45
C ILE A 194 -10.25 16.63 -0.10
N ALA A 195 -10.51 17.21 1.07
CA ALA A 195 -9.85 18.45 1.51
C ALA A 195 -8.32 18.29 1.58
N THR A 196 -7.83 17.09 1.94
CA THR A 196 -6.40 16.79 1.95
C THR A 196 -5.82 16.69 0.54
N LEU A 197 -6.59 16.19 -0.45
CA LEU A 197 -6.10 15.97 -1.81
C LEU A 197 -6.25 17.19 -2.73
N GLU A 198 -7.20 18.10 -2.48
CA GLU A 198 -7.44 19.28 -3.33
C GLU A 198 -6.15 20.10 -3.60
N PRO A 199 -5.32 20.45 -2.60
CA PRO A 199 -4.08 21.18 -2.86
C PRO A 199 -3.04 20.33 -3.61
N VAL A 200 -3.05 19.02 -3.44
CA VAL A 200 -2.15 18.10 -4.16
C VAL A 200 -2.58 17.98 -5.62
N LYS A 201 -3.90 17.86 -5.88
CA LYS A 201 -4.47 17.84 -7.24
C LYS A 201 -4.14 19.15 -7.99
N ALA A 202 -4.20 20.27 -7.31
CA ALA A 202 -3.84 21.57 -7.92
C ALA A 202 -2.35 21.62 -8.35
N LYS A 203 -1.46 20.90 -7.67
CA LYS A 203 -0.03 20.85 -8.00
C LYS A 203 0.34 19.80 -9.06
N LEU A 204 -0.23 18.62 -8.97
CA LEU A 204 0.16 17.44 -9.76
C LEU A 204 -0.78 17.17 -10.95
N GLY A 205 -1.98 17.78 -10.97
CA GLY A 205 -2.93 17.55 -12.06
C GLY A 205 -3.27 16.06 -12.23
N GLU A 206 -3.16 15.57 -13.44
CA GLU A 206 -3.46 14.17 -13.79
C GLU A 206 -2.42 13.16 -13.24
N ASN A 207 -1.27 13.64 -12.76
CA ASN A 207 -0.25 12.80 -12.12
C ASN A 207 -0.55 12.52 -10.64
N LEU A 208 -1.65 13.06 -10.08
CA LEU A 208 -2.19 12.59 -8.83
C LEU A 208 -3.08 11.36 -9.07
N TRP A 209 -2.68 10.24 -8.50
CA TRP A 209 -3.54 9.06 -8.37
C TRP A 209 -4.02 8.90 -6.95
N ILE A 210 -5.20 8.33 -6.77
CA ILE A 210 -5.77 8.00 -5.46
C ILE A 210 -5.89 6.49 -5.33
N ALA A 211 -5.56 5.99 -4.14
CA ALA A 211 -5.51 4.55 -3.89
C ALA A 211 -5.87 4.22 -2.44
N PRO A 212 -6.14 2.93 -2.12
CA PRO A 212 -6.04 2.46 -0.75
C PRO A 212 -4.60 2.61 -0.24
N SER A 213 -4.42 2.72 1.07
CA SER A 213 -3.09 2.87 1.70
C SER A 213 -2.17 1.67 1.45
N CYS A 214 -2.75 0.50 1.25
CA CYS A 214 -2.10 -0.77 0.89
C CYS A 214 -3.12 -1.69 0.21
N SER A 215 -2.76 -2.94 -0.05
CA SER A 215 -3.67 -3.94 -0.62
C SER A 215 -4.93 -4.12 0.22
N LEU A 216 -6.10 -4.12 -0.41
CA LEU A 216 -7.38 -4.45 0.22
C LEU A 216 -7.51 -5.94 0.64
N LEU A 217 -6.50 -6.77 0.34
CA LEU A 217 -6.38 -8.13 0.86
C LEU A 217 -6.41 -8.16 2.41
N HIS A 218 -6.03 -7.06 3.07
CA HIS A 218 -6.03 -6.94 4.52
C HIS A 218 -7.39 -6.53 5.11
N SER A 219 -8.41 -6.31 4.28
CA SER A 219 -9.79 -6.01 4.67
C SER A 219 -10.71 -7.17 4.26
N PRO A 220 -11.81 -7.46 4.99
CA PRO A 220 -12.83 -8.40 4.52
C PRO A 220 -13.39 -7.97 3.16
N GLN A 221 -13.91 -8.92 2.40
CA GLN A 221 -14.26 -8.68 0.99
C GLN A 221 -15.45 -7.74 0.82
N ASP A 222 -16.59 -8.08 1.40
CA ASP A 222 -17.85 -7.33 1.20
C ASP A 222 -18.69 -7.29 2.46
N LEU A 223 -19.03 -6.08 2.91
CA LEU A 223 -19.89 -5.85 4.06
C LEU A 223 -21.35 -6.30 3.82
N ALA A 224 -21.78 -6.42 2.57
CA ALA A 224 -23.16 -6.81 2.24
C ALA A 224 -23.50 -8.20 2.78
N VAL A 225 -22.52 -9.13 2.82
CA VAL A 225 -22.72 -10.50 3.31
C VAL A 225 -22.84 -10.61 4.83
N GLU A 226 -22.60 -9.54 5.58
CA GLU A 226 -22.72 -9.50 7.04
C GLU A 226 -24.17 -9.26 7.47
N GLU A 227 -25.03 -10.29 7.33
CA GLU A 227 -26.48 -10.17 7.59
C GLU A 227 -26.81 -10.03 9.08
N LYS A 228 -25.98 -10.62 9.95
CA LYS A 228 -26.22 -10.68 11.40
C LYS A 228 -25.60 -9.50 12.17
N LEU A 229 -24.84 -8.65 11.48
CA LEU A 229 -24.21 -7.51 12.11
C LEU A 229 -25.26 -6.44 12.46
N ASP A 230 -25.15 -5.88 13.67
CA ASP A 230 -25.98 -4.76 14.11
C ASP A 230 -25.94 -3.62 13.08
N GLY A 231 -27.13 -3.08 12.74
CA GLY A 231 -27.28 -2.10 11.67
C GLY A 231 -26.57 -0.78 11.96
N GLU A 232 -26.52 -0.37 13.24
CA GLU A 232 -25.81 0.85 13.64
C GLU A 232 -24.30 0.68 13.47
N ILE A 233 -23.73 -0.43 13.97
CA ILE A 233 -22.31 -0.75 13.80
C ILE A 233 -21.97 -0.92 12.32
N LYS A 234 -22.83 -1.60 11.56
CA LYS A 234 -22.65 -1.81 10.11
C LYS A 234 -22.58 -0.47 9.35
N SER A 235 -23.32 0.54 9.80
CA SER A 235 -23.32 1.88 9.15
C SER A 235 -21.97 2.59 9.22
N TRP A 236 -21.10 2.25 10.18
CA TRP A 236 -19.75 2.82 10.34
C TRP A 236 -18.67 2.04 9.59
N MET A 237 -19.03 0.92 8.97
CA MET A 237 -18.04 0.00 8.38
C MET A 237 -17.98 0.14 6.85
N ALA A 238 -16.80 -0.20 6.33
CA ALA A 238 -16.51 -0.34 4.90
C ALA A 238 -15.47 -1.45 4.72
N PHE A 239 -15.84 -2.51 3.99
CA PHE A 239 -14.93 -3.58 3.60
C PHE A 239 -14.33 -3.29 2.22
N ALA A 240 -13.58 -4.22 1.64
CA ALA A 240 -12.86 -3.98 0.39
C ALA A 240 -13.76 -3.44 -0.74
N ALA A 241 -14.93 -4.04 -0.97
CA ALA A 241 -15.88 -3.58 -1.97
C ALA A 241 -16.36 -2.14 -1.72
N GLN A 242 -16.72 -1.81 -0.47
CA GLN A 242 -17.15 -0.47 -0.09
C GLN A 242 -16.01 0.55 -0.18
N LYS A 243 -14.78 0.17 0.15
CA LYS A 243 -13.59 1.05 0.01
C LYS A 243 -13.30 1.40 -1.45
N LEU A 244 -13.57 0.52 -2.39
CA LEU A 244 -13.52 0.84 -3.82
C LEU A 244 -14.58 1.88 -4.21
N VAL A 245 -15.78 1.78 -3.65
CA VAL A 245 -16.82 2.81 -3.84
C VAL A 245 -16.37 4.14 -3.26
N GLU A 246 -15.79 4.17 -2.06
CA GLU A 246 -15.22 5.37 -1.43
C GLU A 246 -14.17 6.05 -2.32
N LEU A 247 -13.26 5.28 -2.92
CA LEU A 247 -12.29 5.81 -3.90
C LEU A 247 -12.97 6.43 -5.11
N GLY A 248 -14.04 5.79 -5.63
CA GLY A 248 -14.84 6.32 -6.73
C GLY A 248 -15.51 7.66 -6.38
N VAL A 249 -16.00 7.81 -5.16
CA VAL A 249 -16.57 9.08 -4.66
C VAL A 249 -15.50 10.17 -4.59
N VAL A 250 -14.33 9.87 -4.00
CA VAL A 250 -13.22 10.83 -3.92
C VAL A 250 -12.77 11.26 -5.33
N LYS A 251 -12.65 10.31 -6.26
CA LYS A 251 -12.32 10.63 -7.65
C LYS A 251 -13.33 11.59 -8.28
N ARG A 252 -14.62 11.28 -8.22
CA ARG A 252 -15.67 12.15 -8.78
C ARG A 252 -15.67 13.53 -8.15
N ALA A 253 -15.47 13.63 -6.84
CA ALA A 253 -15.38 14.91 -6.16
C ALA A 253 -14.21 15.78 -6.65
N LEU A 254 -13.04 15.18 -6.91
CA LEU A 254 -11.85 15.87 -7.40
C LEU A 254 -11.93 16.26 -8.89
N GLU A 255 -12.71 15.53 -9.69
CA GLU A 255 -12.88 15.76 -11.13
C GLU A 255 -14.09 16.65 -11.46
N GLN A 256 -15.21 16.49 -10.72
CA GLN A 256 -16.50 17.10 -11.04
C GLN A 256 -17.00 18.07 -9.96
N GLY A 257 -16.26 18.19 -8.84
CA GLY A 257 -16.64 19.00 -7.70
C GLY A 257 -17.47 18.24 -6.65
N LYS A 258 -17.51 18.79 -5.43
CA LYS A 258 -18.21 18.20 -4.28
C LYS A 258 -19.71 18.07 -4.47
N ASP A 259 -20.32 18.95 -5.26
CA ASP A 259 -21.77 18.93 -5.51
C ASP A 259 -22.20 17.63 -6.23
N ALA A 260 -21.34 17.06 -7.07
CA ALA A 260 -21.61 15.80 -7.77
C ALA A 260 -21.71 14.56 -6.84
N VAL A 261 -21.28 14.68 -5.59
CA VAL A 261 -21.22 13.59 -4.59
C VAL A 261 -21.76 14.03 -3.22
N GLN A 262 -22.60 15.05 -3.18
CA GLN A 262 -23.07 15.67 -1.94
C GLN A 262 -23.77 14.67 -1.00
N ALA A 263 -24.57 13.76 -1.54
CA ALA A 263 -25.29 12.76 -0.75
C ALA A 263 -24.34 11.76 -0.09
N GLU A 264 -23.33 11.29 -0.84
CA GLU A 264 -22.31 10.37 -0.34
C GLU A 264 -21.42 11.02 0.73
N LEU A 265 -21.08 12.32 0.56
CA LEU A 265 -20.34 13.08 1.58
C LEU A 265 -21.15 13.25 2.85
N ALA A 266 -22.43 13.65 2.74
CA ALA A 266 -23.31 13.80 3.89
C ALA A 266 -23.45 12.49 4.67
N ALA A 267 -23.61 11.36 3.97
CA ALA A 267 -23.68 10.03 4.59
C ALA A 267 -22.36 9.62 5.27
N SER A 268 -21.22 9.95 4.67
CA SER A 268 -19.90 9.69 5.26
C SER A 268 -19.67 10.52 6.52
N ASP A 269 -19.97 11.81 6.45
CA ASP A 269 -19.80 12.74 7.57
C ASP A 269 -20.74 12.40 8.75
N ALA A 270 -22.00 12.03 8.46
CA ALA A 270 -22.94 11.57 9.47
C ALA A 270 -22.46 10.29 10.17
N ALA A 271 -21.98 9.29 9.43
CA ALA A 271 -21.44 8.07 10.01
C ALA A 271 -20.18 8.33 10.85
N ALA A 272 -19.31 9.24 10.43
CA ALA A 272 -18.13 9.62 11.19
C ALA A 272 -18.48 10.35 12.48
N ALA A 273 -19.45 11.27 12.44
CA ALA A 273 -19.93 12.03 13.60
C ALA A 273 -20.62 11.12 14.62
N ASP A 274 -21.50 10.23 14.14
CA ASP A 274 -22.19 9.27 15.01
C ASP A 274 -21.18 8.35 15.72
N ARG A 275 -20.28 7.71 14.97
CA ARG A 275 -19.23 6.86 15.55
C ARG A 275 -18.39 7.59 16.60
N ALA A 276 -18.10 8.87 16.38
CA ALA A 276 -17.24 9.65 17.28
C ALA A 276 -17.88 9.88 18.67
N THR A 277 -19.20 9.81 18.79
CA THR A 277 -19.92 10.13 20.05
C THR A 277 -20.77 8.99 20.59
N ASN A 278 -20.91 7.89 19.85
CA ASN A 278 -21.83 6.82 20.15
C ASN A 278 -21.51 6.07 21.44
N LYS A 279 -22.51 5.80 22.25
CA LYS A 279 -22.38 5.10 23.54
C LYS A 279 -21.92 3.66 23.43
N LEU A 280 -22.10 3.00 22.27
CA LEU A 280 -21.56 1.66 22.03
C LEU A 280 -20.03 1.64 22.03
N ILE A 281 -19.41 2.76 21.64
CA ILE A 281 -17.95 2.92 21.60
C ILE A 281 -17.44 3.61 22.87
N HIS A 282 -18.22 4.55 23.42
CA HIS A 282 -17.81 5.38 24.54
C HIS A 282 -18.52 4.94 25.84
N ASN A 283 -17.79 4.24 26.69
CA ASN A 283 -18.23 3.84 28.02
C ASN A 283 -17.58 4.73 29.09
N ASP A 284 -18.36 5.57 29.75
CA ASP A 284 -17.86 6.54 30.72
C ASP A 284 -17.23 5.89 31.94
N ALA A 285 -17.72 4.71 32.38
CA ALA A 285 -17.12 3.96 33.48
C ALA A 285 -15.71 3.45 33.11
N VAL A 286 -15.51 3.00 31.85
CA VAL A 286 -14.20 2.60 31.35
C VAL A 286 -13.27 3.81 31.27
N LYS A 287 -13.74 4.95 30.74
CA LYS A 287 -12.95 6.19 30.67
C LYS A 287 -12.53 6.68 32.04
N ALA A 288 -13.45 6.68 33.01
CA ALA A 288 -13.17 7.06 34.40
C ALA A 288 -12.11 6.13 35.03
N ARG A 289 -12.22 4.81 34.79
CA ARG A 289 -11.21 3.85 35.25
C ARG A 289 -9.85 4.08 34.62
N VAL A 290 -9.78 4.33 33.31
CA VAL A 290 -8.52 4.64 32.62
C VAL A 290 -7.90 5.92 33.17
N ALA A 291 -8.69 6.98 33.36
CA ALA A 291 -8.23 8.24 33.94
C ALA A 291 -7.73 8.10 35.38
N ALA A 292 -8.25 7.13 36.13
CA ALA A 292 -7.84 6.85 37.53
C ALA A 292 -6.64 5.91 37.62
N LEU A 293 -6.06 5.43 36.53
CA LEU A 293 -4.86 4.59 36.59
C LEU A 293 -3.67 5.39 37.15
N PRO A 294 -2.95 4.85 38.18
CA PRO A 294 -1.80 5.53 38.71
C PRO A 294 -0.66 5.60 37.70
N LYS A 295 0.16 6.63 37.79
CA LYS A 295 1.37 6.76 36.96
C LYS A 295 2.26 5.53 37.14
N GLY A 296 2.66 4.90 36.05
CA GLY A 296 3.46 3.68 36.06
C GLY A 296 2.67 2.38 36.25
N ALA A 297 1.33 2.41 36.13
CA ALA A 297 0.50 1.21 36.20
C ALA A 297 0.82 0.17 35.11
N ASP A 298 1.44 0.60 34.03
CA ASP A 298 1.95 -0.18 32.89
C ASP A 298 3.33 -0.79 33.15
N GLN A 299 4.01 -0.39 34.24
CA GLN A 299 5.35 -0.87 34.55
C GLN A 299 5.31 -2.19 35.29
N ARG A 300 6.21 -3.08 34.94
CA ARG A 300 6.38 -4.35 35.63
C ARG A 300 6.96 -4.12 37.05
N LYS A 301 6.43 -4.86 38.02
CA LYS A 301 6.98 -4.90 39.39
C LYS A 301 8.21 -5.81 39.54
N SER A 302 8.42 -6.72 38.55
CA SER A 302 9.57 -7.62 38.49
C SER A 302 10.26 -7.55 37.15
N PRO A 303 11.58 -7.81 37.05
CA PRO A 303 12.28 -7.95 35.80
C PRO A 303 11.64 -9.01 34.91
N PHE A 304 11.85 -8.91 33.58
CA PHE A 304 11.54 -10.00 32.65
C PHE A 304 12.49 -11.17 32.99
N ALA A 305 11.94 -12.35 33.28
CA ALA A 305 12.73 -13.55 33.58
C ALA A 305 13.16 -14.21 32.26
#